data_1b42ce0acab13e9f5e06f0a4457a05be
#
_entry.id   1b42ce0acab13e9f5e06f0a4457a05be
#
_cell.length_a   1.000
_cell.length_b   1.000
_cell.length_c   1.000
_cell.angle_alpha   90.00
_cell.angle_beta   90.00
_cell.angle_gamma   90.00
#
_symmetry.space_group_name_H-M   'P 1'
#
loop_
_entity.id
_entity.type
_entity.pdbx_description
1 polymer ?
#
loop_
_entity_poly.entity_id
_entity_poly.type
_entity_poly.pdbx_seq_one_letter_code
_entity_poly.pdbx_strand_id
1 'polypeptide(L)'
;LSEIIDTKKIGDSQIIVTDGSRNDVDPFFLKKDYFKSFIRKQEEKVFIDSQMVVGCSCLEYDKLFTLQNQPLLNVGDRILYQNVGAYTMTLSPLFIRFFPRVYLKTLNGYEIIREEWTVNDLKQ
;
A
#
# COMPACT_ATOMS: atom_id res chain seq x y z
N LEU A 1 -1.71 -1.54 -5.71
CA LEU A 1 -2.88 -1.79 -4.86
C LEU A 1 -2.42 -2.42 -3.56
N SER A 2 -2.82 -1.89 -2.42
CA SER A 2 -2.63 -2.54 -1.11
C SER A 2 -3.94 -2.65 -0.35
N GLU A 3 -4.03 -3.64 0.51
CA GLU A 3 -5.20 -3.89 1.36
C GLU A 3 -4.88 -3.51 2.80
N ILE A 4 -5.86 -2.95 3.51
CA ILE A 4 -5.75 -2.65 4.93
C ILE A 4 -5.93 -3.96 5.70
N ILE A 5 -4.90 -4.33 6.46
CA ILE A 5 -4.84 -5.61 7.19
C ILE A 5 -5.04 -5.45 8.70
N ASP A 6 -4.82 -4.26 9.24
CA ASP A 6 -5.03 -3.98 10.66
C ASP A 6 -5.27 -2.49 10.91
N THR A 7 -5.93 -2.17 12.01
CA THR A 7 -6.16 -0.80 12.46
C THR A 7 -5.98 -0.69 13.96
N LYS A 8 -5.35 0.38 14.43
CA LYS A 8 -5.10 0.62 15.85
C LYS A 8 -5.42 2.05 16.24
N LYS A 9 -6.29 2.21 17.23
CA LYS A 9 -6.60 3.53 17.82
C LYS A 9 -5.52 3.93 18.82
N ILE A 10 -5.01 5.15 18.71
CA ILE A 10 -4.06 5.76 19.65
C ILE A 10 -4.55 7.17 19.98
N GLY A 11 -5.16 7.34 21.14
CA GLY A 11 -5.83 8.60 21.49
C GLY A 11 -6.95 8.93 20.50
N ASP A 12 -6.89 10.11 19.91
CA ASP A 12 -7.85 10.59 18.89
C ASP A 12 -7.40 10.27 17.45
N SER A 13 -6.27 9.58 17.31
CA SER A 13 -5.71 9.18 16.02
C SER A 13 -5.87 7.69 15.75
N GLN A 14 -5.83 7.32 14.48
CA GLN A 14 -5.89 5.94 14.01
C GLN A 14 -4.61 5.61 13.23
N ILE A 15 -4.00 4.47 13.53
CA ILE A 15 -2.96 3.88 12.68
C ILE A 15 -3.63 2.83 11.80
N ILE A 16 -3.38 2.92 10.50
CA ILE A 16 -3.91 2.04 9.46
C ILE A 16 -2.74 1.27 8.87
N VAL A 17 -2.72 -0.04 9.07
CA VAL A 17 -1.65 -0.92 8.58
C VAL A 17 -2.09 -1.56 7.27
N THR A 18 -1.24 -1.49 6.25
CA THR A 18 -1.47 -2.10 4.94
C THR A 18 -0.56 -3.31 4.71
N ASP A 19 -0.97 -4.21 3.82
CA ASP A 19 -0.18 -5.35 3.37
C ASP A 19 0.99 -4.94 2.45
N GLY A 20 1.01 -3.70 1.96
CA GLY A 20 2.12 -3.11 1.20
C GLY A 20 3.14 -2.41 2.09
N SER A 21 4.17 -1.88 1.47
CA SER A 21 5.23 -1.09 2.09
C SER A 21 5.48 0.18 1.29
N ARG A 22 6.08 1.18 1.92
CA ARG A 22 6.57 2.36 1.21
C ARG A 22 7.57 1.99 0.10
N ASN A 23 8.33 0.93 0.29
CA ASN A 23 9.24 0.40 -0.72
C ASN A 23 8.53 0.04 -2.04
N ASP A 24 7.24 -0.35 -1.97
CA ASP A 24 6.46 -0.76 -3.14
C ASP A 24 5.94 0.43 -3.96
N VAL A 25 5.93 1.63 -3.40
CA VAL A 25 5.35 2.83 -4.03
C VAL A 25 6.32 4.00 -4.17
N ASP A 26 7.36 4.06 -3.32
CA ASP A 26 8.36 5.12 -3.29
C ASP A 26 9.69 4.60 -2.73
N PRO A 27 10.46 3.79 -3.49
CA PRO A 27 11.68 3.14 -3.00
C PRO A 27 12.79 4.12 -2.58
N PHE A 28 12.70 5.37 -2.97
CA PHE A 28 13.64 6.44 -2.58
C PHE A 28 13.17 7.26 -1.37
N PHE A 29 11.98 7.03 -0.86
CA PHE A 29 11.42 7.75 0.30
C PHE A 29 11.36 9.29 0.11
N LEU A 30 11.12 9.73 -1.13
CA LEU A 30 11.13 11.15 -1.48
C LEU A 30 9.77 11.84 -1.34
N LYS A 31 8.68 11.08 -1.47
CA LYS A 31 7.33 11.64 -1.46
C LYS A 31 6.74 11.65 -0.05
N LYS A 32 5.95 12.68 0.24
CA LYS A 32 5.17 12.78 1.49
C LYS A 32 3.71 12.40 1.31
N ASP A 33 3.24 12.36 0.09
CA ASP A 33 1.88 11.96 -0.28
C ASP A 33 1.86 11.41 -1.72
N TYR A 34 0.75 10.75 -2.07
CA TYR A 34 0.58 10.02 -3.34
C TYR A 34 -0.79 10.33 -3.93
N PHE A 35 -0.90 10.33 -5.26
CA PHE A 35 -2.19 10.22 -5.92
C PHE A 35 -2.78 8.85 -5.58
N LYS A 36 -3.97 8.87 -4.98
CA LYS A 36 -4.59 7.65 -4.47
C LYS A 36 -6.10 7.73 -4.51
N SER A 37 -6.72 6.56 -4.56
CA SER A 37 -8.15 6.39 -4.35
C SER A 37 -8.39 5.20 -3.41
N PHE A 38 -9.56 5.20 -2.77
CA PHE A 38 -9.94 4.17 -1.81
C PHE A 38 -11.05 3.31 -2.39
N ILE A 39 -10.89 2.00 -2.32
CA ILE A 39 -11.90 1.01 -2.65
C ILE A 39 -12.40 0.47 -1.32
N ARG A 40 -13.59 0.91 -0.92
CA ARG A 40 -14.19 0.55 0.37
C ARG A 40 -15.07 -0.68 0.25
N LYS A 41 -15.05 -1.54 1.26
CA LYS A 41 -15.98 -2.69 1.33
C LYS A 41 -17.42 -2.24 1.58
N GLN A 42 -17.57 -1.17 2.35
CA GLN A 42 -18.86 -0.58 2.68
C GLN A 42 -18.72 0.93 2.86
N GLU A 43 -19.82 1.65 2.77
CA GLU A 43 -19.83 3.08 3.05
C GLU A 43 -19.54 3.33 4.53
N GLU A 44 -18.57 4.20 4.81
CA GLU A 44 -18.20 4.58 6.17
C GLU A 44 -18.66 6.02 6.44
N LYS A 45 -19.37 6.21 7.56
CA LYS A 45 -19.93 7.51 7.98
C LYS A 45 -19.20 8.11 9.17
N VAL A 46 -18.32 7.34 9.82
CA VAL A 46 -17.51 7.83 10.94
C VAL A 46 -16.29 8.55 10.40
N PHE A 47 -16.15 9.83 10.75
CA PHE A 47 -14.97 10.63 10.41
C PHE A 47 -13.98 10.60 11.55
N ILE A 48 -12.70 10.54 11.23
CA ILE A 48 -11.59 10.53 12.19
C ILE A 48 -10.69 11.73 11.92
N ASP A 49 -10.28 12.41 12.98
CA ASP A 49 -9.45 13.61 12.90
C ASP A 49 -8.13 13.33 12.19
N SER A 50 -7.49 12.22 12.53
CA SER A 50 -6.22 11.83 11.93
C SER A 50 -6.10 10.33 11.73
N GLN A 51 -5.69 9.90 10.54
CA GLN A 51 -5.41 8.50 10.20
C GLN A 51 -4.04 8.42 9.53
N MET A 52 -3.07 7.77 10.17
CA MET A 52 -1.75 7.54 9.60
C MET A 52 -1.71 6.17 8.94
N VAL A 53 -1.49 6.14 7.63
CA VAL A 53 -1.35 4.91 6.86
C VAL A 53 0.12 4.50 6.85
N VAL A 54 0.38 3.28 7.28
CA VAL A 54 1.72 2.67 7.40
C VAL A 54 1.79 1.35 6.63
N GLY A 55 3.00 0.97 6.25
CA GLY A 55 3.26 -0.32 5.63
C GLY A 55 3.46 -1.45 6.64
N CYS A 56 3.68 -2.65 6.12
CA CYS A 56 3.87 -3.89 6.90
C CYS A 56 5.34 -4.20 7.21
N SER A 57 6.29 -3.37 6.80
CA SER A 57 7.71 -3.72 6.87
C SER A 57 8.35 -3.57 8.24
N CYS A 58 7.62 -3.08 9.24
CA CYS A 58 8.13 -2.79 10.59
C CYS A 58 9.28 -1.77 10.64
N LEU A 59 9.63 -1.12 9.53
CA LEU A 59 10.58 -0.01 9.51
C LEU A 59 9.94 1.24 10.09
N GLU A 60 10.69 1.99 10.89
CA GLU A 60 10.22 3.21 11.55
C GLU A 60 9.68 4.26 10.56
N TYR A 61 10.24 4.34 9.36
CA TYR A 61 9.81 5.28 8.31
C TYR A 61 8.92 4.66 7.25
N ASP A 62 8.37 3.47 7.47
CA ASP A 62 7.38 2.88 6.58
C ASP A 62 6.01 3.53 6.76
N LYS A 63 6.02 4.86 6.69
CA LYS A 63 4.85 5.74 6.76
C LYS A 63 4.53 6.22 5.36
N LEU A 64 3.32 5.93 4.90
CA LEU A 64 2.90 6.25 3.54
C LEU A 64 2.33 7.66 3.45
N PHE A 65 1.31 7.97 4.21
CA PHE A 65 0.66 9.30 4.27
C PHE A 65 -0.27 9.40 5.48
N THR A 66 -0.76 10.62 5.74
CA THR A 66 -1.76 10.88 6.77
C THR A 66 -3.00 11.51 6.15
N LEU A 67 -4.16 11.05 6.57
CA LEU A 67 -5.46 11.64 6.24
C LEU A 67 -5.95 12.48 7.41
N GLN A 68 -6.56 13.64 7.12
CA GLN A 68 -7.17 14.52 8.10
C GLN A 68 -8.66 14.65 7.81
N ASN A 69 -9.48 14.51 8.84
CA ASN A 69 -10.94 14.67 8.75
C ASN A 69 -11.56 13.87 7.59
N GLN A 70 -11.19 12.61 7.49
CA GLN A 70 -11.67 11.70 6.45
C GLN A 70 -12.47 10.54 7.06
N PRO A 71 -13.37 9.93 6.28
CA PRO A 71 -14.04 8.71 6.72
C PRO A 71 -13.05 7.64 7.14
N LEU A 72 -13.34 6.96 8.25
CA LEU A 72 -12.50 5.89 8.81
C LEU A 72 -12.20 4.84 7.73
N LEU A 73 -10.96 4.43 7.66
CA LEU A 73 -10.51 3.29 6.87
C LEU A 73 -10.60 2.01 7.71
N ASN A 74 -11.18 0.97 7.14
CA ASN A 74 -11.44 -0.29 7.82
C ASN A 74 -10.61 -1.44 7.25
N VAL A 75 -10.42 -2.49 8.02
CA VAL A 75 -9.77 -3.72 7.57
C VAL A 75 -10.49 -4.29 6.34
N GLY A 76 -9.72 -4.56 5.29
CA GLY A 76 -10.18 -5.03 4.00
C GLY A 76 -10.57 -3.94 3.01
N ASP A 77 -10.58 -2.66 3.39
CA ASP A 77 -10.57 -1.57 2.41
C ASP A 77 -9.23 -1.61 1.66
N ARG A 78 -9.21 -1.08 0.44
CA ARG A 78 -8.02 -1.09 -0.41
C ARG A 78 -7.63 0.32 -0.84
N ILE A 79 -6.33 0.50 -1.01
CA ILE A 79 -5.73 1.75 -1.47
C ILE A 79 -5.12 1.51 -2.84
N LEU A 80 -5.62 2.21 -3.84
CA LEU A 80 -5.06 2.23 -5.19
C LEU A 80 -4.15 3.45 -5.33
N TYR A 81 -2.84 3.24 -5.33
CA TYR A 81 -1.86 4.26 -5.62
C TYR A 81 -1.73 4.47 -7.13
N GLN A 82 -1.65 5.70 -7.58
CA GLN A 82 -1.53 6.08 -8.98
C GLN A 82 -0.16 6.71 -9.24
N ASN A 83 0.36 6.55 -10.45
CA ASN A 83 1.62 7.15 -10.90
C ASN A 83 2.82 6.80 -10.00
N VAL A 84 2.85 5.58 -9.47
CA VAL A 84 3.93 5.08 -8.59
C VAL A 84 4.82 4.02 -9.26
N GLY A 85 4.66 3.79 -10.58
CA GLY A 85 5.41 2.75 -11.31
C GLY A 85 6.86 3.09 -11.59
N ALA A 86 7.26 4.37 -11.50
CA ALA A 86 8.64 4.77 -11.74
C ALA A 86 9.56 4.18 -10.66
N TYR A 87 10.55 3.37 -11.11
CA TYR A 87 11.55 2.70 -10.28
C TYR A 87 11.05 1.57 -9.38
N THR A 88 9.77 1.46 -9.09
CA THR A 88 9.23 0.46 -8.15
C THR A 88 9.39 -0.98 -8.65
N MET A 89 9.47 -1.19 -9.96
CA MET A 89 9.65 -2.52 -10.55
C MET A 89 11.12 -2.99 -10.58
N THR A 90 12.08 -2.10 -10.37
CA THR A 90 13.51 -2.38 -10.57
C THR A 90 14.37 -2.01 -9.36
N LEU A 91 13.98 -1.02 -8.55
CA LEU A 91 14.75 -0.52 -7.43
C LEU A 91 14.11 -0.77 -6.07
N SER A 92 12.93 -1.37 -6.01
CA SER A 92 12.37 -1.82 -4.74
C SER A 92 13.23 -2.90 -4.13
N PRO A 93 13.64 -2.77 -2.86
CA PRO A 93 14.41 -3.80 -2.19
C PRO A 93 13.54 -5.02 -1.88
N LEU A 94 14.15 -6.21 -1.91
CA LEU A 94 13.54 -7.45 -1.43
C LEU A 94 13.59 -7.51 0.10
N PHE A 95 12.92 -6.59 0.75
CA PHE A 95 12.89 -6.49 2.21
C PHE A 95 11.57 -7.04 2.77
N ILE A 96 11.66 -8.14 3.52
CA ILE A 96 10.54 -8.88 4.15
C ILE A 96 9.63 -9.58 3.12
N ARG A 97 9.44 -9.00 1.93
CA ARG A 97 8.56 -9.53 0.87
C ARG A 97 9.31 -9.68 -0.45
N PHE A 98 8.85 -10.61 -1.25
CA PHE A 98 9.30 -10.76 -2.64
C PHE A 98 8.55 -9.80 -3.57
N PHE A 99 8.99 -9.70 -4.80
CA PHE A 99 8.29 -8.87 -5.80
C PHE A 99 6.87 -9.39 -6.03
N PRO A 100 5.87 -8.50 -5.97
CA PRO A 100 4.49 -8.89 -6.16
C PRO A 100 4.21 -9.26 -7.62
N ARG A 101 3.08 -9.93 -7.82
CA ARG A 101 2.53 -10.17 -9.14
C ARG A 101 2.22 -8.85 -9.84
N VAL A 102 2.52 -8.78 -11.15
CA VAL A 102 2.26 -7.60 -11.97
C VAL A 102 1.27 -7.93 -13.06
N TYR A 103 0.28 -7.09 -13.19
CA TYR A 103 -0.78 -7.20 -14.20
C TYR A 103 -0.69 -6.06 -15.21
N LEU A 104 -0.85 -6.40 -16.47
CA LEU A 104 -1.12 -5.45 -17.54
C LEU A 104 -2.62 -5.31 -17.72
N LYS A 105 -3.13 -4.08 -17.68
CA LYS A 105 -4.51 -3.80 -18.05
C LYS A 105 -4.63 -3.73 -19.57
N THR A 106 -5.47 -4.57 -20.14
CA THR A 106 -5.80 -4.63 -21.57
C THR A 106 -7.23 -4.19 -21.82
N LEU A 107 -7.65 -4.13 -23.06
CA LEU A 107 -9.05 -3.87 -23.43
C LEU A 107 -10.00 -4.98 -22.97
N ASN A 108 -9.49 -6.20 -22.82
CA ASN A 108 -10.28 -7.39 -22.47
C ASN A 108 -10.16 -7.80 -20.98
N GLY A 109 -9.44 -7.02 -20.16
CA GLY A 109 -9.24 -7.33 -18.75
C GLY A 109 -7.80 -7.13 -18.28
N TYR A 110 -7.28 -8.10 -17.53
CA TYR A 110 -5.94 -8.05 -16.96
C TYR A 110 -5.16 -9.30 -17.35
N GLU A 111 -3.93 -9.12 -17.77
CA GLU A 111 -2.96 -10.17 -18.08
C GLU A 111 -1.83 -10.14 -17.06
N ILE A 112 -1.39 -11.32 -16.59
CA ILE A 112 -0.22 -11.41 -15.71
C ILE A 112 1.04 -11.29 -16.58
N ILE A 113 1.85 -10.28 -16.32
CA ILE A 113 3.13 -10.07 -17.01
C ILE A 113 4.35 -10.41 -16.16
N ARG A 114 4.17 -10.57 -14.87
CA ARG A 114 5.16 -11.10 -13.93
C ARG A 114 4.43 -11.81 -12.78
N GLU A 115 4.78 -13.07 -12.56
CA GLU A 115 4.31 -13.81 -11.39
C GLU A 115 4.96 -13.27 -10.11
N GLU A 116 4.33 -13.54 -8.97
CA GLU A 116 4.89 -13.24 -7.68
C GLU A 116 6.18 -14.06 -7.48
N TRP A 117 7.24 -13.40 -7.04
CA TRP A 117 8.49 -14.08 -6.72
C TRP A 117 8.36 -14.90 -5.44
N THR A 118 9.10 -15.99 -5.41
CA THR A 118 9.19 -16.93 -4.29
C THR A 118 10.65 -17.17 -3.91
N VAL A 119 10.88 -17.95 -2.85
CA VAL A 119 12.22 -18.39 -2.47
C VAL A 119 12.96 -19.11 -3.62
N ASN A 120 12.23 -19.77 -4.53
CA ASN A 120 12.84 -20.48 -5.64
C ASN A 120 13.45 -19.54 -6.68
N ASP A 121 12.94 -18.33 -6.81
CA ASP A 121 13.46 -17.33 -7.74
C ASP A 121 14.77 -16.69 -7.27
N LEU A 122 15.15 -16.90 -6.01
CA LEU A 122 16.44 -16.48 -5.45
C LEU A 122 17.54 -17.55 -5.59
N LYS A 123 17.19 -18.77 -5.97
CA LYS A 123 18.16 -19.83 -6.21
C LYS A 123 18.75 -19.64 -7.60
N GLN A 124 19.94 -19.09 -7.66
CA GLN A 124 20.79 -19.12 -8.86
C GLN A 124 21.63 -20.38 -8.88
#